data_39b1d22613370d3cb206ea0c82f23d61
#
_entry.id   39b1d22613370d3cb206ea0c82f23d61
#
_cell.length_a   1.000
_cell.length_b   1.000
_cell.length_c   1.000
_cell.angle_alpha   90.00
_cell.angle_beta   90.00
_cell.angle_gamma   90.00
#
_symmetry.space_group_name_H-M   'P 1'
#
loop_
_entity.id
_entity.type
_entity.pdbx_description
1 polymer ?
#
loop_
_entity_poly.entity_id
_entity_poly.type
_entity_poly.pdbx_seq_one_letter_code
_entity_poly.pdbx_strand_id
1 'polypeptide(L)'
;RVHTVRDVIVEIDQDGRVVDDFRLMEILDPYRDNVIKTLDQGAVCLNIDASKAGQTISAAELAEMDKSDNFGDVVGVGAGRNWAHVNSVDYDPTDDSIIISSRHQSAAIKIGRDKKVKWILGAPDGWKKGWAEKVLQPVDKDGKPIKCENGKCEGNFDWTWTQHTAYRIDEMSDADTLILSVFDNGDGRGLEQPALAEEKYTRGVIYKIDQKKMTVQQLWEVGKDLGHEYFLSLIHI
;
A
#
# COMPACT_ATOMS: atom_id res chain seq x y z
N ARG A 1 21.26 -14.32 -4.66
CA ARG A 1 20.20 -14.13 -5.66
C ARG A 1 18.88 -14.30 -4.95
N VAL A 2 18.05 -13.28 -4.98
CA VAL A 2 16.74 -13.29 -4.37
C VAL A 2 15.71 -13.55 -5.47
N HIS A 3 14.82 -14.50 -5.25
CA HIS A 3 13.67 -14.71 -6.09
C HIS A 3 12.59 -13.71 -5.68
N THR A 4 11.95 -13.05 -6.65
CA THR A 4 10.92 -12.05 -6.38
C THR A 4 9.73 -12.30 -7.29
N VAL A 5 8.54 -12.37 -6.71
CA VAL A 5 7.29 -12.35 -7.48
C VAL A 5 7.16 -10.99 -8.14
N ARG A 6 6.93 -10.99 -9.45
CA ARG A 6 6.74 -9.76 -10.23
C ARG A 6 5.28 -9.64 -10.62
N ASP A 7 4.57 -8.78 -9.93
CA ASP A 7 3.19 -8.51 -10.28
C ASP A 7 3.12 -7.82 -11.65
N VAL A 8 2.26 -8.33 -12.49
CA VAL A 8 1.92 -7.76 -13.79
C VAL A 8 0.41 -7.64 -13.88
N ILE A 9 -0.07 -6.44 -14.17
CA ILE A 9 -1.47 -6.22 -14.48
C ILE A 9 -1.62 -6.28 -15.98
N VAL A 10 -2.57 -7.04 -16.46
CA VAL A 10 -2.85 -7.19 -17.88
C VAL A 10 -4.24 -6.68 -18.20
N GLU A 11 -4.36 -5.96 -19.31
CA GLU A 11 -5.62 -5.63 -19.92
C GLU A 11 -5.91 -6.66 -21.00
N ILE A 12 -7.11 -7.21 -20.97
CA ILE A 12 -7.59 -8.19 -21.96
C ILE A 12 -8.82 -7.65 -22.66
N ASP A 13 -8.91 -7.89 -23.96
CA ASP A 13 -10.10 -7.57 -24.74
C ASP A 13 -11.22 -8.60 -24.53
N GLN A 14 -12.36 -8.34 -25.16
CA GLN A 14 -13.52 -9.24 -25.09
C GLN A 14 -13.29 -10.64 -25.70
N ASP A 15 -12.25 -10.80 -26.51
CA ASP A 15 -11.83 -12.08 -27.10
C ASP A 15 -10.80 -12.81 -26.22
N GLY A 16 -10.42 -12.22 -25.06
CA GLY A 16 -9.44 -12.78 -24.13
C GLY A 16 -7.97 -12.56 -24.55
N ARG A 17 -7.71 -11.64 -25.50
CA ARG A 17 -6.34 -11.31 -25.89
C ARG A 17 -5.78 -10.24 -25.01
N VAL A 18 -4.52 -10.36 -24.61
CA VAL A 18 -3.79 -9.30 -23.90
C VAL A 18 -3.54 -8.15 -24.88
N VAL A 19 -4.06 -6.97 -24.56
CA VAL A 19 -3.93 -5.75 -25.37
C VAL A 19 -2.97 -4.74 -24.75
N ASP A 20 -2.75 -4.81 -23.42
CA ASP A 20 -1.78 -3.98 -22.71
C ASP A 20 -1.30 -4.66 -21.43
N ASP A 21 -0.12 -4.25 -20.91
CA ASP A 21 0.40 -4.72 -19.62
C ASP A 21 1.05 -3.60 -18.80
N PHE A 22 1.04 -3.78 -17.48
CA PHE A 22 1.71 -2.92 -16.49
C PHE A 22 2.64 -3.77 -15.66
N ARG A 23 3.92 -3.72 -15.99
CA ARG A 23 4.98 -4.47 -15.28
C ARG A 23 5.44 -3.67 -14.09
N LEU A 24 4.92 -3.94 -12.92
CA LEU A 24 5.09 -3.07 -11.75
C LEU A 24 6.56 -2.94 -11.33
N MET A 25 7.38 -3.97 -11.52
CA MET A 25 8.82 -3.90 -11.22
C MET A 25 9.58 -2.88 -12.09
N GLU A 26 9.03 -2.52 -13.25
CA GLU A 26 9.59 -1.52 -14.16
C GLU A 26 9.01 -0.13 -13.90
N ILE A 27 7.83 -0.05 -13.26
CA ILE A 27 7.07 1.18 -13.03
C ILE A 27 7.35 1.75 -11.63
N LEU A 28 7.40 0.89 -10.62
CA LEU A 28 7.56 1.28 -9.22
C LEU A 28 9.02 1.15 -8.75
N ASP A 29 9.32 1.70 -7.58
CA ASP A 29 10.65 1.57 -6.95
C ASP A 29 10.83 0.17 -6.32
N PRO A 30 11.59 -0.73 -6.94
CA PRO A 30 11.79 -2.08 -6.41
C PRO A 30 12.77 -2.12 -5.22
N TYR A 31 13.39 -1.00 -4.89
CA TYR A 31 14.38 -0.87 -3.81
C TYR A 31 13.93 0.11 -2.73
N ARG A 32 12.63 0.30 -2.57
CA ARG A 32 12.09 1.08 -1.47
C ARG A 32 12.44 0.38 -0.15
N ASP A 33 13.18 1.06 0.73
CA ASP A 33 13.76 0.46 1.94
C ASP A 33 12.71 -0.15 2.89
N ASN A 34 11.55 0.51 3.03
CA ASN A 34 10.47 -0.01 3.86
C ASN A 34 9.86 -1.31 3.34
N VAL A 35 9.81 -1.47 2.03
CA VAL A 35 9.32 -2.71 1.40
C VAL A 35 10.26 -3.86 1.67
N ILE A 36 11.57 -3.63 1.60
CA ILE A 36 12.56 -4.66 1.91
C ILE A 36 12.37 -5.14 3.34
N LYS A 37 12.24 -4.24 4.30
CA LYS A 37 11.98 -4.60 5.71
C LYS A 37 10.67 -5.38 5.88
N THR A 38 9.61 -4.97 5.21
CA THR A 38 8.31 -5.67 5.27
C THR A 38 8.40 -7.07 4.65
N LEU A 39 9.12 -7.21 3.55
CA LEU A 39 9.34 -8.49 2.89
C LEU A 39 10.13 -9.47 3.77
N ASP A 40 11.10 -8.96 4.51
CA ASP A 40 11.94 -9.76 5.38
C ASP A 40 11.19 -10.28 6.63
N GLN A 41 10.03 -9.71 6.96
CA GLN A 41 9.30 -10.02 8.21
C GLN A 41 8.02 -10.85 8.05
N GLY A 42 7.78 -11.46 6.93
CA GLY A 42 6.59 -12.30 6.76
C GLY A 42 5.71 -11.83 5.64
N ALA A 43 6.29 -11.74 4.52
CA ALA A 43 5.62 -11.50 3.25
C ALA A 43 4.48 -12.49 2.95
N VAL A 44 4.23 -13.45 3.82
CA VAL A 44 3.15 -14.42 3.68
C VAL A 44 2.04 -14.05 4.64
N CYS A 45 0.89 -13.71 4.12
CA CYS A 45 -0.33 -13.38 4.87
C CYS A 45 -0.74 -14.41 5.95
N LEU A 46 -0.11 -15.56 5.99
CA LEU A 46 -0.50 -16.70 6.81
C LEU A 46 0.40 -16.97 8.01
N ASN A 47 1.52 -16.29 8.16
CA ASN A 47 2.49 -16.57 9.22
C ASN A 47 2.69 -15.40 10.18
N ILE A 48 1.61 -14.78 10.62
CA ILE A 48 1.67 -13.91 11.78
C ILE A 48 1.82 -14.84 12.99
N ASP A 49 3.02 -14.95 13.51
CA ASP A 49 3.23 -15.58 14.81
C ASP A 49 2.60 -14.68 15.88
N ALA A 50 1.41 -15.03 16.28
CA ALA A 50 0.64 -14.28 17.30
C ALA A 50 1.42 -14.15 18.62
N SER A 51 2.38 -15.04 18.90
CA SER A 51 3.24 -14.95 20.08
C SER A 51 4.22 -13.77 20.03
N LYS A 52 4.45 -13.21 18.84
CA LYS A 52 5.31 -12.04 18.62
C LYS A 52 4.51 -10.74 18.46
N ALA A 53 3.20 -10.79 18.59
CA ALA A 53 2.39 -9.58 18.57
C ALA A 53 2.88 -8.59 19.63
N GLY A 54 3.13 -7.35 19.23
CA GLY A 54 3.66 -6.31 20.12
C GLY A 54 5.19 -6.34 20.34
N GLN A 55 5.92 -7.20 19.62
CA GLN A 55 7.38 -7.22 19.67
C GLN A 55 7.95 -6.60 18.39
N THR A 56 8.93 -5.74 18.57
CA THR A 56 9.76 -5.22 17.45
C THR A 56 10.90 -6.19 17.21
N ILE A 57 11.10 -6.62 15.97
CA ILE A 57 12.25 -7.44 15.61
C ILE A 57 13.51 -6.58 15.68
N SER A 58 14.52 -7.05 16.39
CA SER A 58 15.81 -6.36 16.44
C SER A 58 16.56 -6.47 15.10
N ALA A 59 17.46 -5.52 14.84
CA ALA A 59 18.31 -5.56 13.67
C ALA A 59 19.18 -6.85 13.61
N ALA A 60 19.55 -7.41 14.75
CA ALA A 60 20.29 -8.65 14.84
C ALA A 60 19.43 -9.87 14.44
N GLU A 61 18.19 -9.93 14.89
CA GLU A 61 17.24 -10.96 14.50
C GLU A 61 16.93 -10.88 13.01
N LEU A 62 16.74 -9.66 12.48
CA LEU A 62 16.51 -9.44 11.05
C LEU A 62 17.70 -9.95 10.22
N ALA A 63 18.92 -9.64 10.63
CA ALA A 63 20.13 -10.10 9.96
C ALA A 63 20.32 -11.62 10.04
N GLU A 64 19.84 -12.27 11.11
CA GLU A 64 19.87 -13.74 11.22
C GLU A 64 18.79 -14.38 10.35
N MET A 65 17.61 -13.77 10.26
CA MET A 65 16.54 -14.19 9.34
C MET A 65 16.99 -14.09 7.89
N ASP A 66 17.71 -13.03 7.53
CA ASP A 66 18.29 -12.84 6.19
C ASP A 66 19.29 -13.94 5.82
N LYS A 67 20.04 -14.46 6.79
CA LYS A 67 20.97 -15.57 6.56
C LYS A 67 20.26 -16.92 6.36
N SER A 68 19.09 -17.10 6.96
CA SER A 68 18.39 -18.39 6.93
C SER A 68 17.73 -18.71 5.60
N ASP A 69 17.66 -17.73 4.69
CA ASP A 69 17.05 -17.81 3.34
C ASP A 69 15.59 -18.37 3.33
N ASN A 70 14.96 -18.37 4.51
CA ASN A 70 13.60 -18.90 4.71
C ASN A 70 12.53 -17.81 4.69
N PHE A 71 12.94 -16.57 4.51
CA PHE A 71 12.07 -15.44 4.74
C PHE A 71 11.69 -14.75 3.43
N GLY A 72 10.52 -15.10 2.91
CA GLY A 72 9.98 -14.52 1.70
C GLY A 72 10.73 -14.91 0.42
N ASP A 73 11.93 -15.50 0.56
CA ASP A 73 12.68 -16.07 -0.53
C ASP A 73 12.45 -17.58 -0.58
N VAL A 74 12.04 -18.08 -1.72
CA VAL A 74 11.95 -19.50 -1.94
C VAL A 74 13.15 -19.92 -2.76
N VAL A 75 14.04 -20.71 -2.13
CA VAL A 75 15.17 -21.32 -2.82
C VAL A 75 14.66 -22.41 -3.74
N GLY A 76 15.07 -22.39 -5.00
CA GLY A 76 14.68 -23.38 -5.98
C GLY A 76 13.47 -23.00 -6.81
N VAL A 77 12.43 -23.83 -6.81
CA VAL A 77 11.25 -23.70 -7.71
C VAL A 77 10.10 -22.87 -7.14
N GLY A 78 10.28 -22.28 -5.98
CA GLY A 78 9.25 -21.48 -5.33
C GLY A 78 9.05 -20.10 -5.94
N ALA A 79 7.94 -19.45 -5.58
CA ALA A 79 7.53 -18.16 -6.12
C ALA A 79 8.45 -16.99 -5.69
N GLY A 80 9.13 -17.08 -4.54
CA GLY A 80 9.98 -16.02 -4.02
C GLY A 80 9.23 -14.92 -3.27
N ARG A 81 9.89 -13.80 -2.99
CA ARG A 81 9.32 -12.66 -2.29
C ARG A 81 8.15 -12.08 -3.07
N ASN A 82 7.04 -11.88 -2.41
CA ASN A 82 5.88 -11.20 -2.96
C ASN A 82 6.04 -9.68 -2.76
N TRP A 83 6.73 -9.05 -3.70
CA TRP A 83 7.22 -7.68 -3.57
C TRP A 83 6.13 -6.62 -3.53
N ALA A 84 5.12 -6.68 -4.37
CA ALA A 84 4.07 -5.66 -4.44
C ALA A 84 2.77 -6.13 -3.81
N HIS A 85 2.39 -7.38 -4.01
CA HIS A 85 1.13 -7.96 -3.53
C HIS A 85 -0.06 -7.07 -3.88
N VAL A 86 -0.28 -6.88 -5.18
CA VAL A 86 -1.44 -6.12 -5.67
C VAL A 86 -2.69 -6.92 -5.44
N ASN A 87 -3.66 -6.31 -4.78
CA ASN A 87 -4.90 -6.96 -4.37
C ASN A 87 -6.17 -6.29 -4.92
N SER A 88 -6.03 -5.13 -5.54
CA SER A 88 -7.10 -4.53 -6.34
C SER A 88 -6.55 -3.67 -7.48
N VAL A 89 -7.31 -3.62 -8.55
CA VAL A 89 -7.10 -2.72 -9.69
C VAL A 89 -8.43 -2.06 -10.00
N ASP A 90 -8.43 -0.76 -10.07
CA ASP A 90 -9.58 0.05 -10.46
C ASP A 90 -9.23 0.91 -11.68
N TYR A 91 -10.23 1.29 -12.46
CA TYR A 91 -10.04 2.08 -13.68
C TYR A 91 -10.61 3.48 -13.51
N ASP A 92 -9.80 4.49 -13.81
CA ASP A 92 -10.25 5.86 -13.88
C ASP A 92 -10.46 6.30 -15.33
N PRO A 93 -11.73 6.36 -15.78
CA PRO A 93 -12.05 6.72 -17.17
C PRO A 93 -11.78 8.20 -17.49
N THR A 94 -11.58 9.03 -16.49
CA THR A 94 -11.39 10.48 -16.71
C THR A 94 -10.06 10.82 -17.37
N ASP A 95 -9.07 9.96 -17.20
CA ASP A 95 -7.72 10.17 -17.73
C ASP A 95 -7.03 8.88 -18.21
N ASP A 96 -7.81 7.83 -18.46
CA ASP A 96 -7.35 6.53 -18.94
C ASP A 96 -6.20 5.96 -18.10
N SER A 97 -6.41 5.85 -16.81
CA SER A 97 -5.42 5.35 -15.86
C SER A 97 -5.96 4.25 -14.98
N ILE A 98 -5.08 3.53 -14.30
CA ILE A 98 -5.45 2.55 -13.29
C ILE A 98 -5.03 3.02 -11.89
N ILE A 99 -5.81 2.60 -10.89
CA ILE A 99 -5.51 2.75 -9.48
C ILE A 99 -5.29 1.35 -8.91
N ILE A 100 -4.14 1.11 -8.32
CA ILE A 100 -3.81 -0.17 -7.71
C ILE A 100 -3.71 -0.04 -6.20
N SER A 101 -4.09 -1.10 -5.47
CA SER A 101 -3.73 -1.28 -4.07
C SER A 101 -2.58 -2.25 -3.98
N SER A 102 -1.41 -1.75 -3.56
CA SER A 102 -0.22 -2.56 -3.34
C SER A 102 0.00 -2.76 -1.84
N ARG A 103 -0.34 -3.96 -1.35
CA ARG A 103 -0.33 -4.30 0.08
C ARG A 103 1.06 -4.13 0.68
N HIS A 104 2.08 -4.71 0.07
CA HIS A 104 3.44 -4.70 0.62
C HIS A 104 4.14 -3.35 0.43
N GLN A 105 3.66 -2.50 -0.45
CA GLN A 105 4.09 -1.10 -0.54
C GLN A 105 3.37 -0.19 0.46
N SER A 106 2.32 -0.68 1.14
CA SER A 106 1.40 0.13 1.95
C SER A 106 0.99 1.39 1.20
N ALA A 107 0.53 1.24 -0.02
CA ALA A 107 0.18 2.37 -0.88
C ALA A 107 -0.93 2.03 -1.89
N ALA A 108 -1.83 2.98 -2.11
CA ALA A 108 -2.63 3.04 -3.32
C ALA A 108 -1.91 3.93 -4.34
N ILE A 109 -1.81 3.48 -5.58
CA ILE A 109 -0.95 4.13 -6.59
C ILE A 109 -1.74 4.28 -7.89
N LYS A 110 -1.77 5.50 -8.42
CA LYS A 110 -2.35 5.77 -9.73
C LYS A 110 -1.27 5.75 -10.82
N ILE A 111 -1.52 4.99 -11.88
CA ILE A 111 -0.58 4.78 -12.98
C ILE A 111 -1.29 5.12 -14.29
N GLY A 112 -0.68 5.98 -15.08
CA GLY A 112 -1.19 6.35 -16.40
C GLY A 112 -0.97 5.27 -17.45
N ARG A 113 -1.65 5.38 -18.58
CA ARG A 113 -1.46 4.51 -19.74
C ARG A 113 -0.01 4.55 -20.27
N ASP A 114 0.68 5.65 -20.05
CA ASP A 114 2.10 5.83 -20.34
C ASP A 114 3.06 5.10 -19.37
N LYS A 115 2.49 4.29 -18.46
CA LYS A 115 3.21 3.51 -17.44
C LYS A 115 3.96 4.38 -16.42
N LYS A 116 3.55 5.63 -16.25
CA LYS A 116 4.12 6.52 -15.25
C LYS A 116 3.20 6.66 -14.05
N VAL A 117 3.81 6.68 -12.87
CA VAL A 117 3.11 6.98 -11.63
C VAL A 117 2.61 8.43 -11.65
N LYS A 118 1.30 8.61 -11.50
CA LYS A 118 0.66 9.93 -11.38
C LYS A 118 0.70 10.43 -9.95
N TRP A 119 0.28 9.60 -9.00
CA TRP A 119 0.37 9.89 -7.57
C TRP A 119 0.45 8.60 -6.73
N ILE A 120 0.89 8.78 -5.49
CA ILE A 120 1.01 7.73 -4.47
C ILE A 120 0.28 8.20 -3.21
N LEU A 121 -0.68 7.43 -2.74
CA LEU A 121 -1.31 7.54 -1.42
C LEU A 121 -0.67 6.50 -0.50
N GLY A 122 0.25 6.92 0.34
CA GLY A 122 1.01 6.08 1.27
C GLY A 122 2.10 6.91 1.95
N ALA A 123 2.67 6.41 3.04
CA ALA A 123 3.72 7.10 3.76
C ALA A 123 4.90 7.47 2.84
N PRO A 124 5.48 8.67 3.00
CA PRO A 124 6.57 9.15 2.13
C PRO A 124 7.90 8.42 2.33
N ASP A 125 8.00 7.68 3.43
CA ASP A 125 9.25 7.06 3.86
C ASP A 125 9.77 6.03 2.85
N GLY A 126 11.06 6.07 2.59
CA GLY A 126 11.80 5.12 1.78
C GLY A 126 11.62 5.24 0.26
N TRP A 127 10.73 6.08 -0.25
CA TRP A 127 10.62 6.33 -1.69
C TRP A 127 11.84 7.08 -2.21
N LYS A 128 12.43 6.59 -3.30
CA LYS A 128 13.53 7.26 -3.97
C LYS A 128 13.07 8.42 -4.83
N LYS A 129 14.02 9.25 -5.24
CA LYS A 129 13.78 10.35 -6.16
C LYS A 129 13.05 9.87 -7.43
N GLY A 130 12.04 10.64 -7.85
CA GLY A 130 11.15 10.29 -8.96
C GLY A 130 9.82 9.71 -8.50
N TRP A 131 9.82 8.95 -7.40
CA TRP A 131 8.58 8.48 -6.75
C TRP A 131 8.22 9.32 -5.52
N ALA A 132 9.19 9.78 -4.76
CA ALA A 132 8.96 10.62 -3.58
C ALA A 132 8.15 11.89 -3.93
N GLU A 133 8.40 12.48 -5.09
CA GLU A 133 7.68 13.67 -5.58
C GLU A 133 6.24 13.37 -6.04
N LYS A 134 5.88 12.09 -6.10
CA LYS A 134 4.52 11.63 -6.44
C LYS A 134 3.66 11.31 -5.22
N VAL A 135 4.25 11.33 -4.03
CA VAL A 135 3.50 11.12 -2.80
C VAL A 135 2.59 12.32 -2.54
N LEU A 136 1.31 12.05 -2.28
CA LEU A 136 0.33 13.07 -1.98
C LEU A 136 0.64 13.76 -0.65
N GLN A 137 0.47 15.08 -0.61
CA GLN A 137 0.60 15.85 0.63
C GLN A 137 -0.70 15.76 1.44
N PRO A 138 -0.69 15.23 2.66
CA PRO A 138 -1.84 15.28 3.54
C PRO A 138 -2.23 16.71 3.90
N VAL A 139 -3.54 16.96 3.91
CA VAL A 139 -4.10 18.25 4.32
C VAL A 139 -5.28 18.05 5.26
N ASP A 140 -5.50 19.06 6.11
CA ASP A 140 -6.67 19.12 6.98
C ASP A 140 -7.94 19.56 6.21
N LYS A 141 -9.05 19.71 6.94
CA LYS A 141 -10.33 20.15 6.36
C LYS A 141 -10.29 21.57 5.75
N ASP A 142 -9.35 22.38 6.16
CA ASP A 142 -9.14 23.74 5.68
C ASP A 142 -8.08 23.82 4.57
N GLY A 143 -7.54 22.67 4.14
CA GLY A 143 -6.52 22.56 3.11
C GLY A 143 -5.10 22.91 3.58
N LYS A 144 -4.86 22.99 4.89
CA LYS A 144 -3.53 23.24 5.45
C LYS A 144 -2.73 21.93 5.47
N PRO A 145 -1.44 21.97 5.09
CA PRO A 145 -0.59 20.79 5.15
C PRO A 145 -0.49 20.19 6.55
N ILE A 146 -0.64 18.88 6.64
CA ILE A 146 -0.40 18.09 7.84
C ILE A 146 1.04 17.58 7.79
N LYS A 147 1.75 17.71 8.92
CA LYS A 147 3.10 17.17 9.05
C LYS A 147 3.02 15.69 9.34
N CYS A 148 3.81 14.90 8.58
CA CYS A 148 3.99 13.47 8.79
C CYS A 148 5.48 13.16 8.90
N GLU A 149 5.84 12.29 9.82
CA GLU A 149 7.21 11.88 10.07
C GLU A 149 7.25 10.43 10.57
N ASN A 150 8.13 9.62 10.03
CA ASN A 150 8.27 8.20 10.38
C ASN A 150 6.92 7.44 10.34
N GLY A 151 6.18 7.61 9.26
CA GLY A 151 4.88 6.97 9.06
C GLY A 151 3.73 7.51 9.91
N LYS A 152 3.95 8.46 10.80
CA LYS A 152 2.92 9.04 11.68
C LYS A 152 2.60 10.47 11.27
N CYS A 153 1.33 10.86 11.33
CA CYS A 153 0.85 12.19 10.97
C CYS A 153 0.22 12.90 12.15
N GLU A 154 0.29 14.23 12.14
CA GLU A 154 -0.41 15.06 13.11
C GLU A 154 -1.92 15.10 12.82
N GLY A 155 -2.73 15.39 13.84
CA GLY A 155 -4.18 15.57 13.70
C GLY A 155 -4.94 14.27 13.40
N ASN A 156 -5.95 14.37 12.51
CA ASN A 156 -6.87 13.26 12.22
C ASN A 156 -6.58 12.55 10.91
N PHE A 157 -5.38 12.68 10.37
CA PHE A 157 -4.97 11.97 9.16
C PHE A 157 -4.10 10.78 9.52
N ASP A 158 -4.34 9.65 8.87
CA ASP A 158 -3.42 8.52 8.89
C ASP A 158 -3.30 7.92 7.49
N TRP A 159 -2.12 7.39 7.21
CA TRP A 159 -1.84 6.65 5.98
C TRP A 159 -2.59 5.31 5.97
N THR A 160 -2.65 4.71 4.80
CA THR A 160 -3.12 3.34 4.64
C THR A 160 -1.95 2.36 4.81
N TRP A 161 -2.20 1.22 5.47
CA TRP A 161 -1.17 0.27 5.84
C TRP A 161 -1.58 -1.15 5.47
N THR A 162 -0.77 -1.79 4.64
CA THR A 162 -1.03 -3.16 4.17
C THR A 162 -2.46 -3.38 3.66
N GLN A 163 -3.02 -2.34 3.07
CA GLN A 163 -4.42 -2.21 2.70
C GLN A 163 -4.85 -3.15 1.57
N HIS A 164 -6.16 -3.30 1.46
CA HIS A 164 -6.85 -3.92 0.33
C HIS A 164 -7.87 -2.95 -0.27
N THR A 165 -8.32 -3.25 -1.49
CA THR A 165 -9.53 -2.67 -2.07
C THR A 165 -9.52 -1.15 -2.13
N ALA A 166 -8.64 -0.57 -2.94
CA ALA A 166 -8.61 0.86 -3.21
C ALA A 166 -9.47 1.15 -4.45
N TYR A 167 -10.70 1.65 -4.24
CA TYR A 167 -11.66 1.91 -5.31
C TYR A 167 -12.13 3.36 -5.33
N ARG A 168 -12.19 3.89 -6.54
CA ARG A 168 -12.79 5.19 -6.84
C ARG A 168 -14.31 5.13 -6.62
N ILE A 169 -14.87 6.14 -5.97
CA ILE A 169 -16.32 6.32 -5.87
C ILE A 169 -16.74 7.23 -7.02
N ASP A 170 -17.29 6.63 -8.06
CA ASP A 170 -17.57 7.30 -9.34
C ASP A 170 -18.51 8.50 -9.20
N GLU A 171 -19.58 8.36 -8.46
CA GLU A 171 -20.60 9.40 -8.28
C GLU A 171 -20.09 10.63 -7.52
N MET A 172 -18.95 10.48 -6.83
CA MET A 172 -18.32 11.55 -6.03
C MET A 172 -17.02 12.06 -6.63
N SER A 173 -16.60 11.52 -7.78
CA SER A 173 -15.30 11.81 -8.39
C SER A 173 -15.46 12.49 -9.75
N ASP A 174 -14.49 13.33 -10.08
CA ASP A 174 -14.35 13.95 -11.40
C ASP A 174 -12.87 13.90 -11.85
N ALA A 175 -12.52 14.61 -12.92
CA ALA A 175 -11.17 14.64 -13.46
C ALA A 175 -10.14 15.30 -12.52
N ASP A 176 -10.57 16.17 -11.63
CA ASP A 176 -9.70 16.93 -10.74
C ASP A 176 -9.69 16.38 -9.31
N THR A 177 -10.86 15.89 -8.88
CA THR A 177 -11.10 15.40 -7.53
C THR A 177 -11.48 13.93 -7.57
N LEU A 178 -10.72 13.11 -6.87
CA LEU A 178 -11.00 11.70 -6.75
C LEU A 178 -11.35 11.35 -5.30
N ILE A 179 -12.48 10.66 -5.11
CA ILE A 179 -12.88 10.10 -3.82
C ILE A 179 -12.55 8.62 -3.85
N LEU A 180 -11.69 8.20 -2.94
CA LEU A 180 -11.17 6.82 -2.88
C LEU A 180 -11.60 6.16 -1.58
N SER A 181 -12.24 5.02 -1.68
CA SER A 181 -12.49 4.12 -0.55
C SER A 181 -11.35 3.12 -0.43
N VAL A 182 -10.90 2.87 0.80
CA VAL A 182 -9.81 1.92 1.08
C VAL A 182 -10.16 1.09 2.30
N PHE A 183 -9.86 -0.21 2.24
CA PHE A 183 -9.85 -1.07 3.40
C PHE A 183 -8.42 -1.16 3.93
N ASP A 184 -8.15 -0.50 5.04
CA ASP A 184 -6.84 -0.41 5.69
C ASP A 184 -6.70 -1.53 6.72
N ASN A 185 -5.93 -2.57 6.40
CA ASN A 185 -5.69 -3.70 7.29
C ASN A 185 -4.87 -3.32 8.53
N GLY A 186 -3.93 -2.40 8.38
CA GLY A 186 -3.19 -1.83 9.50
C GLY A 186 -2.04 -2.67 10.07
N ASP A 187 -1.65 -3.78 9.42
CA ASP A 187 -0.60 -4.69 9.97
C ASP A 187 0.76 -4.04 10.10
N GLY A 188 1.12 -3.17 9.15
CA GLY A 188 2.39 -2.48 9.10
C GLY A 188 2.32 -1.03 9.55
N ARG A 189 1.34 -0.69 10.38
CA ARG A 189 1.08 0.68 10.81
C ARG A 189 2.31 1.33 11.43
N GLY A 190 2.59 2.57 11.01
CA GLY A 190 3.70 3.35 11.50
C GLY A 190 5.07 2.83 11.06
N LEU A 191 5.15 1.98 10.02
CA LEU A 191 6.38 1.33 9.53
C LEU A 191 6.97 0.30 10.50
N GLU A 192 6.29 0.00 11.59
CA GLU A 192 6.71 -1.04 12.52
C GLU A 192 6.41 -2.44 11.96
N GLN A 193 7.36 -3.36 12.13
CA GLN A 193 7.21 -4.76 11.73
C GLN A 193 7.85 -5.69 12.78
N PRO A 194 7.06 -6.49 13.50
CA PRO A 194 5.59 -6.40 13.58
C PRO A 194 5.16 -5.10 14.28
N ALA A 195 4.06 -4.52 13.85
CA ALA A 195 3.49 -3.37 14.52
C ALA A 195 3.08 -3.73 15.95
N LEU A 196 3.17 -2.76 16.87
CA LEU A 196 2.72 -2.95 18.25
C LEU A 196 1.23 -3.32 18.27
N ALA A 197 0.84 -4.24 19.13
CA ALA A 197 -0.55 -4.74 19.19
C ALA A 197 -1.56 -3.60 19.42
N GLU A 198 -1.21 -2.63 20.26
CA GLU A 198 -2.03 -1.46 20.56
C GLU A 198 -2.14 -0.46 19.39
N GLU A 199 -1.23 -0.51 18.42
CA GLU A 199 -1.25 0.33 17.22
C GLU A 199 -1.94 -0.36 16.04
N LYS A 200 -2.22 -1.67 16.14
CA LYS A 200 -2.92 -2.42 15.10
C LYS A 200 -4.41 -2.23 15.19
N TYR A 201 -4.98 -1.69 14.17
CA TYR A 201 -6.43 -1.67 13.96
C TYR A 201 -6.74 -1.70 12.48
N THR A 202 -7.82 -2.37 12.15
CA THR A 202 -8.39 -2.38 10.80
C THR A 202 -9.44 -1.29 10.70
N ARG A 203 -9.52 -0.63 9.54
CA ARG A 203 -10.53 0.39 9.29
C ARG A 203 -10.95 0.46 7.84
N GLY A 204 -12.19 0.86 7.62
CA GLY A 204 -12.63 1.44 6.35
C GLY A 204 -12.32 2.93 6.36
N VAL A 205 -11.77 3.48 5.29
CA VAL A 205 -11.41 4.89 5.19
C VAL A 205 -11.79 5.46 3.84
N ILE A 206 -12.20 6.72 3.81
CA ILE A 206 -12.47 7.48 2.60
C ILE A 206 -11.53 8.67 2.52
N TYR A 207 -10.82 8.75 1.41
CA TYR A 207 -9.92 9.86 1.09
C TYR A 207 -10.47 10.70 -0.06
N LYS A 208 -10.22 12.01 0.02
CA LYS A 208 -10.39 12.96 -1.08
C LYS A 208 -9.03 13.37 -1.61
N ILE A 209 -8.80 13.15 -2.88
CA ILE A 209 -7.55 13.48 -3.56
C ILE A 209 -7.80 14.63 -4.53
N ASP A 210 -7.11 15.75 -4.35
CA ASP A 210 -7.02 16.83 -5.34
C ASP A 210 -5.83 16.51 -6.24
N GLN A 211 -6.12 16.02 -7.44
CA GLN A 211 -5.10 15.53 -8.38
C GLN A 211 -4.23 16.67 -8.95
N LYS A 212 -4.76 17.91 -9.01
CA LYS A 212 -4.01 19.08 -9.46
C LYS A 212 -3.05 19.61 -8.41
N LYS A 213 -3.49 19.66 -7.16
CA LYS A 213 -2.67 20.14 -6.04
C LYS A 213 -1.77 19.06 -5.46
N MET A 214 -1.97 17.81 -5.87
CA MET A 214 -1.28 16.65 -5.29
C MET A 214 -1.47 16.54 -3.78
N THR A 215 -2.70 16.76 -3.32
CA THR A 215 -3.05 16.71 -1.90
C THR A 215 -4.07 15.63 -1.61
N VAL A 216 -4.08 15.15 -0.36
CA VAL A 216 -5.04 14.17 0.12
C VAL A 216 -5.59 14.59 1.47
N GLN A 217 -6.91 14.46 1.62
CA GLN A 217 -7.65 14.69 2.86
C GLN A 217 -8.36 13.41 3.27
N GLN A 218 -8.26 13.02 4.52
CA GLN A 218 -9.11 11.96 5.08
C GLN A 218 -10.48 12.53 5.39
N LEU A 219 -11.53 12.01 4.75
CA LEU A 219 -12.89 12.48 4.94
C LEU A 219 -13.62 11.74 6.06
N TRP A 220 -13.39 10.45 6.16
CA TRP A 220 -14.13 9.57 7.04
C TRP A 220 -13.36 8.29 7.32
N GLU A 221 -13.57 7.71 8.50
CA GLU A 221 -13.09 6.39 8.86
C GLU A 221 -14.07 5.67 9.80
N VAL A 222 -14.02 4.35 9.78
CA VAL A 222 -14.72 3.47 10.72
C VAL A 222 -13.84 2.27 11.04
N GLY A 223 -13.87 1.81 12.28
CA GLY A 223 -13.12 0.64 12.73
C GLY A 223 -12.08 0.94 13.81
N LYS A 224 -11.47 2.12 13.79
CA LYS A 224 -10.45 2.52 14.77
C LYS A 224 -10.92 2.41 16.22
N ASP A 225 -12.17 2.77 16.49
CA ASP A 225 -12.75 2.79 17.83
C ASP A 225 -13.45 1.48 18.21
N LEU A 226 -13.48 0.48 17.31
CA LEU A 226 -14.14 -0.81 17.53
C LEU A 226 -13.26 -1.85 18.24
N GLY A 227 -12.08 -1.44 18.66
CA GLY A 227 -11.10 -2.33 19.28
C GLY A 227 -10.06 -2.86 18.29
N HIS A 228 -9.10 -3.61 18.80
CA HIS A 228 -7.95 -4.11 18.04
C HIS A 228 -8.26 -5.39 17.24
N GLU A 229 -9.52 -5.59 16.83
CA GLU A 229 -9.86 -6.73 15.99
C GLU A 229 -9.28 -6.55 14.60
N TYR A 230 -8.53 -7.54 14.17
CA TYR A 230 -7.87 -7.58 12.90
C TYR A 230 -8.71 -8.35 11.89
N PHE A 231 -9.14 -7.66 10.82
CA PHE A 231 -9.89 -8.27 9.73
C PHE A 231 -9.05 -8.26 8.44
N LEU A 232 -9.19 -9.31 7.64
CA LEU A 232 -8.40 -9.46 6.41
C LEU A 232 -9.00 -8.75 5.19
N SER A 233 -10.31 -8.52 5.15
CA SER A 233 -10.97 -7.89 4.00
C SER A 233 -12.43 -7.52 4.28
N LEU A 234 -12.97 -6.53 3.56
CA LEU A 234 -14.40 -6.22 3.51
C LEU A 234 -15.24 -7.23 2.72
N ILE A 235 -14.64 -8.20 2.08
CA ILE A 235 -15.32 -9.16 1.17
C ILE A 235 -16.11 -10.24 1.94
N HIS A 236 -16.07 -10.25 3.25
CA HIS A 236 -16.76 -11.24 4.08
C HIS A 236 -18.01 -10.69 4.78
N ILE A 237 -18.70 -9.75 4.14
CA ILE A 237 -20.03 -9.31 4.58
C ILE A 237 -21.08 -9.99 3.71
#